data_bf17c1833d2f2fdce0f970d731945c5a
#
_entry.id   bf17c1833d2f2fdce0f970d731945c5a
#
_cell.length_a   1.000
_cell.length_b   1.000
_cell.length_c   1.000
_cell.angle_alpha   90.00
_cell.angle_beta   90.00
_cell.angle_gamma   90.00
#
_symmetry.space_group_name_H-M   'P 1'
#
loop_
_entity.id
_entity.type
_entity.pdbx_description
1 polymer ?
#
loop_
_entity_poly.entity_id
_entity_poly.type
_entity_poly.pdbx_seq_one_letter_code
_entity_poly.pdbx_strand_id
1 'polypeptide(L)'
;MESPVDKKVIFDTFKRPLRDLRISVTDRCNFRCTYCMPAEIFGERYQFLPKTELLSFEEINRVARIIVGMGAEKIRLTGGEPLVRSDLEKLVKMLSDIPGVSDLTMTTNAYLLPKISSDKFTLFLEANLRHKSGVIVASK
;
A
#
# COMPACT_ATOMS: atom_id res chain seq x y z
N MET A 1 26.51 6.96 4.20
CA MET A 1 26.42 5.59 4.78
C MET A 1 25.38 5.68 5.87
N GLU A 2 24.13 5.36 5.58
CA GLU A 2 23.11 5.23 6.62
C GLU A 2 23.39 3.95 7.39
N SER A 3 23.54 4.06 8.71
CA SER A 3 23.74 2.94 9.62
C SER A 3 22.61 1.90 9.43
N PRO A 4 22.91 0.59 9.54
CA PRO A 4 21.86 -0.41 9.53
C PRO A 4 20.90 -0.08 10.67
N VAL A 5 19.63 0.07 10.36
CA VAL A 5 18.57 0.26 11.36
C VAL A 5 18.61 -0.96 12.25
N ASP A 6 18.96 -0.74 13.52
CA ASP A 6 18.94 -1.79 14.53
C ASP A 6 17.51 -2.34 14.60
N LYS A 7 17.26 -3.45 13.93
CA LYS A 7 15.93 -4.08 13.84
C LYS A 7 15.56 -4.63 15.20
N LYS A 8 14.78 -3.89 15.95
CA LYS A 8 14.16 -4.40 17.18
C LYS A 8 12.88 -5.14 16.81
N VAL A 9 13.00 -6.46 16.57
CA VAL A 9 11.82 -7.28 16.28
C VAL A 9 10.88 -7.28 17.48
N ILE A 10 9.65 -6.83 17.26
CA ILE A 10 8.60 -6.80 18.28
C ILE A 10 7.73 -8.04 18.14
N PHE A 11 7.38 -8.63 19.28
CA PHE A 11 6.54 -9.80 19.39
C PHE A 11 5.25 -9.46 20.12
N ASP A 12 4.16 -10.08 19.72
CA ASP A 12 2.90 -10.03 20.45
C ASP A 12 2.91 -10.96 21.68
N THR A 13 1.82 -10.99 22.43
CA THR A 13 1.64 -11.87 23.60
C THR A 13 1.71 -13.35 23.27
N PHE A 14 1.48 -13.73 22.00
CA PHE A 14 1.59 -15.10 21.49
C PHE A 14 2.97 -15.41 20.88
N LYS A 15 3.96 -14.54 21.09
CA LYS A 15 5.33 -14.65 20.54
C LYS A 15 5.38 -14.64 19.01
N ARG A 16 4.39 -14.02 18.33
CA ARG A 16 4.41 -13.85 16.90
C ARG A 16 5.15 -12.53 16.57
N PRO A 17 6.14 -12.56 15.67
CA PRO A 17 6.86 -11.36 15.28
C PRO A 17 5.98 -10.46 14.40
N LEU A 18 6.18 -9.15 14.50
CA LEU A 18 5.60 -8.18 13.57
C LEU A 18 6.31 -8.32 12.22
N ARG A 19 5.61 -8.78 11.18
CA ARG A 19 6.16 -9.01 9.84
C ARG A 19 5.49 -8.24 8.73
N ASP A 20 4.20 -8.01 8.85
CA ASP A 20 3.35 -7.50 7.77
C ASP A 20 2.73 -6.16 8.15
N LEU A 21 2.81 -5.19 7.23
CA LEU A 21 2.14 -3.90 7.32
C LEU A 21 1.16 -3.78 6.15
N ARG A 22 -0.12 -3.59 6.44
CA ARG A 22 -1.14 -3.23 5.45
C ARG A 22 -1.44 -1.75 5.55
N ILE A 23 -1.41 -1.07 4.42
CA ILE A 23 -1.67 0.36 4.34
C ILE A 23 -2.87 0.59 3.43
N SER A 24 -3.97 1.08 3.98
CA SER A 24 -5.09 1.58 3.21
C SER A 24 -4.78 3.01 2.77
N VAL A 25 -4.60 3.23 1.47
CA VAL A 25 -4.21 4.54 0.93
C VAL A 25 -5.39 5.43 0.60
N THR A 26 -6.59 4.88 0.54
CA THR A 26 -7.85 5.59 0.28
C THR A 26 -9.04 4.74 0.71
N ASP A 27 -10.12 5.38 1.09
CA ASP A 27 -11.41 4.75 1.33
C ASP A 27 -12.29 4.66 0.06
N ARG A 28 -11.88 5.30 -1.05
CA ARG A 28 -12.61 5.34 -2.31
C ARG A 28 -12.31 4.12 -3.17
N CYS A 29 -13.34 3.64 -3.86
CA CYS A 29 -13.23 2.57 -4.84
C CYS A 29 -14.10 2.92 -6.06
N ASN A 30 -13.67 2.48 -7.23
CA ASN A 30 -14.43 2.60 -8.48
C ASN A 30 -15.42 1.44 -8.70
N PHE A 31 -15.45 0.45 -7.80
CA PHE A 31 -16.39 -0.66 -7.80
C PHE A 31 -17.34 -0.61 -6.59
N ARG A 32 -18.48 -1.31 -6.73
CA ARG A 32 -19.47 -1.52 -5.68
C ARG A 32 -19.75 -3.01 -5.54
N CYS A 33 -18.71 -3.72 -5.09
CA CYS A 33 -18.84 -5.16 -4.86
C CYS A 33 -19.79 -5.44 -3.69
N THR A 34 -20.73 -6.33 -3.89
CA THR A 34 -21.81 -6.61 -2.92
C THR A 34 -21.33 -7.09 -1.55
N TYR A 35 -20.17 -7.74 -1.51
CA TYR A 35 -19.55 -8.24 -0.28
C TYR A 35 -18.59 -7.24 0.40
N CYS A 36 -18.19 -6.16 -0.29
CA CYS A 36 -17.17 -5.24 0.19
C CYS A 36 -17.70 -3.82 0.37
N MET A 37 -18.25 -3.25 -0.69
CA MET A 37 -18.79 -1.88 -0.73
C MET A 37 -20.14 -1.86 -1.45
N PRO A 38 -21.18 -2.49 -0.92
CA PRO A 38 -22.48 -2.56 -1.58
C PRO A 38 -23.06 -1.16 -1.83
N ALA A 39 -23.68 -0.98 -3.00
CA ALA A 39 -24.20 0.31 -3.44
C ALA A 39 -25.29 0.89 -2.53
N GLU A 40 -26.00 0.01 -1.81
CA GLU A 40 -27.04 0.39 -0.84
C GLU A 40 -26.47 1.19 0.33
N ILE A 41 -25.21 0.92 0.71
CA ILE A 41 -24.52 1.61 1.81
C ILE A 41 -23.59 2.70 1.25
N PHE A 42 -22.80 2.36 0.24
CA PHE A 42 -21.77 3.26 -0.34
C PHE A 42 -22.25 3.93 -1.62
N GLY A 43 -23.52 4.30 -1.66
CA GLY A 43 -24.14 5.00 -2.79
C GLY A 43 -23.74 6.49 -2.88
N GLU A 44 -24.47 7.24 -3.70
CA GLU A 44 -24.16 8.65 -3.98
C GLU A 44 -24.15 9.57 -2.76
N ARG A 45 -24.86 9.20 -1.70
CA ARG A 45 -24.94 9.97 -0.45
C ARG A 45 -23.85 9.64 0.56
N TYR A 46 -23.05 8.62 0.29
CA TYR A 46 -21.97 8.24 1.20
C TYR A 46 -20.85 9.26 1.16
N GLN A 47 -20.46 9.74 2.34
CA GLN A 47 -19.40 10.73 2.48
C GLN A 47 -18.07 10.03 2.71
N PHE A 48 -17.28 9.92 1.64
CA PHE A 48 -15.88 9.49 1.73
C PHE A 48 -15.02 10.59 2.37
N LEU A 49 -13.92 10.20 2.98
CA LEU A 49 -12.98 11.13 3.58
C LEU A 49 -12.52 12.20 2.56
N PRO A 50 -12.49 13.47 2.96
CA PRO A 50 -11.88 14.50 2.13
C PRO A 50 -10.37 14.23 1.99
N LYS A 51 -9.76 14.69 0.90
CA LYS A 51 -8.33 14.48 0.64
C LYS A 51 -7.43 14.99 1.76
N THR A 52 -7.87 16.02 2.48
CA THR A 52 -7.14 16.63 3.60
C THR A 52 -7.07 15.74 4.83
N GLU A 53 -7.93 14.76 4.95
CA GLU A 53 -7.93 13.79 6.06
C GLU A 53 -7.20 12.48 5.71
N LEU A 54 -6.82 12.31 4.44
CA LEU A 54 -5.95 11.20 4.06
C LEU A 54 -4.50 11.55 4.38
N LEU A 55 -3.76 10.60 4.94
CA LEU A 55 -2.32 10.76 5.14
C LEU A 55 -1.61 11.09 3.83
N SER A 56 -0.66 12.01 3.86
CA SER A 56 0.23 12.27 2.74
C SER A 56 1.16 11.08 2.48
N PHE A 57 1.81 11.03 1.33
CA PHE A 57 2.77 9.96 1.04
C PHE A 57 3.98 10.01 1.95
N GLU A 58 4.39 11.21 2.36
CA GLU A 58 5.48 11.43 3.31
C GLU A 58 5.12 10.90 4.71
N GLU A 59 3.89 11.15 5.16
CA GLU A 59 3.39 10.63 6.43
C GLU A 59 3.30 9.11 6.41
N ILE A 60 2.77 8.52 5.32
CA ILE A 60 2.72 7.07 5.14
C ILE A 60 4.13 6.48 5.15
N ASN A 61 5.06 7.09 4.42
CA ASN A 61 6.46 6.64 4.38
C ASN A 61 7.11 6.71 5.75
N ARG A 62 6.85 7.78 6.51
CA ARG A 62 7.35 7.92 7.88
C ARG A 62 6.84 6.82 8.79
N VAL A 63 5.55 6.53 8.76
CA VAL A 63 4.96 5.44 9.56
C VAL A 63 5.52 4.09 9.13
N ALA A 64 5.62 3.84 7.81
CA ALA A 64 6.18 2.60 7.29
C ALA A 64 7.63 2.37 7.75
N ARG A 65 8.49 3.40 7.73
CA ARG A 65 9.87 3.31 8.24
C ARG A 65 9.92 2.92 9.72
N ILE A 66 9.04 3.48 10.54
CA ILE A 66 8.96 3.14 11.96
C ILE A 66 8.58 1.67 12.12
N ILE A 67 7.53 1.21 11.43
CA ILE A 67 7.04 -0.16 11.52
C ILE A 67 8.05 -1.17 10.98
N VAL A 68 8.78 -0.82 9.91
CA VAL A 68 9.88 -1.64 9.38
C VAL A 68 11.03 -1.72 10.39
N GLY A 69 11.38 -0.62 11.08
CA GLY A 69 12.33 -0.62 12.20
C GLY A 69 11.90 -1.51 13.37
N MET A 70 10.60 -1.75 13.53
CA MET A 70 10.03 -2.67 14.52
C MET A 70 10.00 -4.13 14.06
N GLY A 71 10.47 -4.44 12.85
CA GLY A 71 10.61 -5.79 12.34
C GLY A 71 9.75 -6.16 11.15
N ALA A 72 8.83 -5.30 10.71
CA ALA A 72 8.06 -5.58 9.50
C ALA A 72 8.97 -5.62 8.27
N GLU A 73 8.71 -6.59 7.41
CA GLU A 73 9.47 -6.82 6.17
C GLU A 73 8.59 -6.77 4.94
N LYS A 74 7.28 -6.91 5.14
CA LYS A 74 6.28 -6.95 4.07
C LYS A 74 5.36 -5.76 4.18
N ILE A 75 5.16 -5.07 3.06
CA ILE A 75 4.20 -3.97 2.95
C ILE A 75 3.19 -4.33 1.87
N ARG A 76 1.90 -4.20 2.20
CA ARG A 76 0.81 -4.35 1.25
C ARG A 76 -0.01 -3.09 1.17
N LEU A 77 -0.05 -2.48 -0.02
CA LEU A 77 -0.94 -1.38 -0.33
C LEU A 77 -2.34 -1.91 -0.65
N THR A 78 -3.31 -1.29 -0.04
CA THR A 78 -4.73 -1.59 -0.21
C THR A 78 -5.54 -0.30 -0.05
N GLY A 79 -6.84 -0.42 0.14
CA GLY A 79 -7.72 0.71 0.34
C GLY A 79 -9.15 0.29 0.02
N GLY A 80 -9.91 1.21 -0.52
CA GLY A 80 -10.92 0.87 -1.49
C GLY A 80 -10.20 0.30 -2.72
N GLU A 81 -9.98 1.12 -3.76
CA GLU A 81 -9.09 0.76 -4.87
C GLU A 81 -7.85 1.67 -4.84
N PRO A 82 -6.65 1.15 -4.59
CA PRO A 82 -5.45 1.98 -4.46
C PRO A 82 -5.14 2.82 -5.71
N LEU A 83 -5.44 2.30 -6.90
CA LEU A 83 -5.19 3.00 -8.17
C LEU A 83 -6.10 4.22 -8.40
N VAL A 84 -7.13 4.41 -7.59
CA VAL A 84 -7.93 5.64 -7.60
C VAL A 84 -7.14 6.82 -7.02
N ARG A 85 -6.17 6.56 -6.15
CA ARG A 85 -5.32 7.61 -5.58
C ARG A 85 -4.27 8.05 -6.61
N SER A 86 -4.26 9.36 -6.91
CA SER A 86 -3.32 9.94 -7.87
C SER A 86 -1.87 9.77 -7.42
N ASP A 87 -0.97 9.61 -8.38
CA ASP A 87 0.49 9.56 -8.16
C ASP A 87 0.96 8.46 -7.20
N LEU A 88 0.22 7.36 -7.12
CA LEU A 88 0.52 6.25 -6.22
C LEU A 88 1.92 5.65 -6.49
N GLU A 89 2.42 5.74 -7.71
CA GLU A 89 3.76 5.32 -8.09
C GLU A 89 4.85 6.01 -7.27
N LYS A 90 4.63 7.26 -6.85
CA LYS A 90 5.57 8.00 -5.97
C LYS A 90 5.65 7.32 -4.61
N LEU A 91 4.50 6.96 -4.03
CA LEU A 91 4.47 6.23 -2.76
C LEU A 91 5.13 4.86 -2.88
N VAL A 92 4.83 4.11 -3.96
CA VAL A 92 5.44 2.80 -4.20
C VAL A 92 6.97 2.91 -4.25
N LYS A 93 7.50 3.93 -4.95
CA LYS A 93 8.94 4.21 -4.96
C LYS A 93 9.48 4.51 -3.57
N MET A 94 8.84 5.41 -2.83
CA MET A 94 9.26 5.78 -1.47
C MET A 94 9.32 4.56 -0.54
N LEU A 95 8.33 3.68 -0.60
CA LEU A 95 8.27 2.47 0.22
C LEU A 95 9.31 1.42 -0.22
N SER A 96 9.57 1.30 -1.53
CA SER A 96 10.58 0.38 -2.05
C SER A 96 12.00 0.77 -1.65
N ASP A 97 12.23 2.05 -1.38
CA ASP A 97 13.53 2.59 -0.96
C ASP A 97 13.76 2.45 0.56
N ILE A 98 12.80 1.91 1.33
CA ILE A 98 12.98 1.68 2.77
C ILE A 98 13.89 0.46 2.99
N PRO A 99 15.06 0.63 3.64
CA PRO A 99 15.91 -0.50 3.99
C PRO A 99 15.17 -1.47 4.92
N GLY A 100 15.16 -2.74 4.57
CA GLY A 100 14.50 -3.80 5.34
C GLY A 100 13.14 -4.24 4.79
N VAL A 101 12.56 -3.55 3.84
CA VAL A 101 11.42 -4.04 3.06
C VAL A 101 11.91 -5.11 2.09
N SER A 102 11.37 -6.31 2.20
CA SER A 102 11.71 -7.45 1.33
C SER A 102 10.56 -7.83 0.40
N ASP A 103 9.35 -7.39 0.71
CA ASP A 103 8.15 -7.71 -0.04
C ASP A 103 7.23 -6.47 -0.08
N LEU A 104 6.99 -5.94 -1.27
CA LEU A 104 6.07 -4.81 -1.50
C LEU A 104 5.00 -5.23 -2.50
N THR A 105 3.77 -5.32 -2.06
CA THR A 105 2.63 -5.77 -2.85
C THR A 105 1.49 -4.75 -2.85
N MET A 106 0.62 -4.85 -3.84
CA MET A 106 -0.60 -4.06 -3.93
C MET A 106 -1.78 -4.97 -4.29
N THR A 107 -2.90 -4.80 -3.59
CA THR A 107 -4.17 -5.44 -3.94
C THR A 107 -5.00 -4.44 -4.75
N THR A 108 -5.38 -4.82 -5.97
CA THR A 108 -6.14 -3.97 -6.88
C THR A 108 -7.18 -4.78 -7.65
N ASN A 109 -8.29 -4.15 -8.04
CA ASN A 109 -9.24 -4.72 -8.99
C ASN A 109 -8.75 -4.63 -10.45
N ALA A 110 -7.59 -4.04 -10.68
CA ALA A 110 -6.90 -3.91 -11.96
C ALA A 110 -7.64 -3.12 -13.07
N TYR A 111 -8.85 -2.62 -12.83
CA TYR A 111 -9.65 -1.90 -13.83
C TYR A 111 -8.96 -0.66 -14.38
N LEU A 112 -8.19 0.03 -13.53
CA LEU A 112 -7.48 1.25 -13.91
C LEU A 112 -6.07 0.99 -14.48
N LEU A 113 -5.55 -0.23 -14.41
CA LEU A 113 -4.21 -0.57 -14.92
C LEU A 113 -4.01 -0.16 -16.40
N PRO A 114 -4.95 -0.44 -17.33
CA PRO A 114 -4.78 -0.04 -18.73
C PRO A 114 -4.76 1.48 -18.96
N LYS A 115 -5.20 2.26 -17.97
CA LYS A 115 -5.23 3.72 -18.03
C LYS A 115 -3.98 4.37 -17.44
N ILE A 116 -3.11 3.58 -16.83
CA ILE A 116 -1.84 4.06 -16.30
C ILE A 116 -0.86 4.21 -17.45
N SER A 117 -0.17 5.36 -17.52
CA SER A 117 0.87 5.57 -18.54
C SER A 117 1.99 4.52 -18.40
N SER A 118 2.66 4.23 -19.52
CA SER A 118 3.77 3.27 -19.54
C SER A 118 4.87 3.62 -18.55
N ASP A 119 5.18 4.90 -18.38
CA ASP A 119 6.21 5.37 -17.45
C ASP A 119 5.84 5.07 -15.99
N LYS A 120 4.59 5.33 -15.61
CA LYS A 120 4.08 5.01 -14.26
C LYS A 120 4.06 3.49 -14.03
N PHE A 121 3.65 2.72 -15.03
CA PHE A 121 3.66 1.26 -14.95
C PHE A 121 5.08 0.70 -14.80
N THR A 122 6.06 1.29 -15.51
CA THR A 122 7.48 0.95 -15.37
C THR A 122 7.96 1.17 -13.93
N LEU A 123 7.58 2.29 -13.30
CA LEU A 123 7.93 2.56 -11.90
C LEU A 123 7.37 1.50 -10.93
N PHE A 124 6.14 1.02 -11.17
CA PHE A 124 5.58 -0.09 -10.38
C PHE A 124 6.38 -1.37 -10.58
N LEU A 125 6.77 -1.69 -11.81
CA LEU A 125 7.57 -2.87 -12.11
C LEU A 125 8.97 -2.79 -11.51
N GLU A 126 9.65 -1.66 -11.63
CA GLU A 126 10.99 -1.45 -11.07
C GLU A 126 10.99 -1.59 -9.54
N ALA A 127 9.99 -1.03 -8.86
CA ALA A 127 9.83 -1.20 -7.42
C ALA A 127 9.64 -2.67 -7.03
N ASN A 128 8.85 -3.42 -7.82
CA ASN A 128 8.62 -4.86 -7.59
C ASN A 128 9.85 -5.71 -7.89
N LEU A 129 10.64 -5.39 -8.92
CA LEU A 129 11.85 -6.15 -9.27
C LEU A 129 12.95 -6.06 -8.21
N ARG A 130 12.96 -5.02 -7.39
CA ARG A 130 13.88 -4.89 -6.25
C ARG A 130 13.55 -5.85 -5.12
N HIS A 131 12.31 -6.32 -5.04
CA HIS A 131 11.80 -7.19 -4.01
C HIS A 131 11.43 -8.55 -4.62
N LYS A 132 11.83 -9.64 -3.98
CA LYS A 132 11.72 -11.03 -4.50
C LYS A 132 10.29 -11.52 -4.76
N SER A 133 9.26 -10.74 -4.47
CA SER A 133 7.87 -11.17 -4.54
C SER A 133 6.90 -10.02 -4.89
N GLY A 134 7.08 -9.45 -6.07
CA GLY A 134 6.11 -8.50 -6.59
C GLY A 134 4.85 -9.21 -7.12
N VAL A 135 3.85 -9.44 -6.29
CA VAL A 135 2.56 -9.99 -6.74
C VAL A 135 1.51 -8.89 -6.71
N ILE A 136 1.02 -8.51 -7.89
CA ILE A 136 -0.23 -7.76 -8.01
C ILE A 136 -1.36 -8.78 -7.93
N VAL A 137 -2.10 -8.80 -6.84
CA VAL A 137 -3.28 -9.65 -6.71
C VAL A 137 -4.47 -8.85 -7.22
N ALA A 138 -4.94 -9.18 -8.42
CA ALA A 138 -6.22 -8.72 -8.91
C ALA A 138 -7.31 -9.61 -8.32
N SER A 139 -8.23 -9.04 -7.58
CA SER A 139 -9.47 -9.72 -7.17
C SER A 139 -10.59 -9.37 -8.15
N LYS A 140 -11.32 -10.38 -8.61
CA LYS A 140 -12.58 -10.20 -9.37
C LYS A 140 -13.69 -9.75 -8.43
#